data_90f276d278110f171f6af619f3c6140b
#
_entry.id   90f276d278110f171f6af619f3c6140b
#
_cell.length_a   1.000
_cell.length_b   1.000
_cell.length_c   1.000
_cell.angle_alpha   90.00
_cell.angle_beta   90.00
_cell.angle_gamma   90.00
#
_symmetry.space_group_name_H-M   'P 1'
#
loop_
_entity.id
_entity.type
_entity.pdbx_description
1 polymer ?
#
loop_
_entity_poly.entity_id
_entity_poly.type
_entity_poly.pdbx_seq_one_letter_code
_entity_poly.pdbx_strand_id
1 'polypeptide(L)'
;KYGTKFQARSNLFDHAAHNGSNYLKGHCFVSLMLHVPLKSADGITYLSVPLGYRLWTRELSKLELAADMVRSVMTELSSCRQVILLCDSWYPKKPVTGLVSEFENLEMICCVRSDTVLYDLPGERTGRRGRPRIHGSRLELSSIILNKPKGASYYMGCRKVITNLWKGRIVHAYVTATDPGKPGSFRLFLCTAAPEDIAVEPEKQAEEKICRYNTWGMLPLGLFSLRWNIETSYY
;
A
#
# COMPACT_ATOMS: atom_id res chain seq x y z
N LYS A 1 -34.77 -11.79 -3.02
CA LYS A 1 -34.67 -12.11 -1.56
C LYS A 1 -33.61 -13.19 -1.40
N TYR A 2 -32.49 -12.86 -0.79
CA TYR A 2 -31.47 -13.88 -0.47
C TYR A 2 -32.01 -14.80 0.61
N GLY A 3 -31.87 -16.11 0.40
CA GLY A 3 -32.34 -17.12 1.35
C GLY A 3 -31.72 -16.94 2.74
N THR A 4 -32.47 -17.29 3.77
CA THR A 4 -32.02 -17.18 5.17
C THR A 4 -31.03 -18.28 5.58
N LYS A 5 -30.85 -19.32 4.74
CA LYS A 5 -30.09 -20.53 5.03
C LYS A 5 -28.65 -20.56 4.50
N PHE A 6 -28.15 -19.48 3.89
CA PHE A 6 -26.76 -19.46 3.41
C PHE A 6 -25.76 -19.37 4.58
N GLN A 7 -24.79 -20.27 4.57
CA GLN A 7 -23.69 -20.27 5.55
C GLN A 7 -22.88 -18.97 5.45
N ALA A 8 -22.34 -18.52 6.59
CA ALA A 8 -21.50 -17.33 6.70
C ALA A 8 -22.16 -16.00 6.27
N ARG A 9 -23.48 -15.97 6.04
CA ARG A 9 -24.20 -14.73 5.80
C ARG A 9 -24.18 -13.87 7.06
N SER A 10 -23.78 -12.61 6.94
CA SER A 10 -23.69 -11.70 8.07
C SER A 10 -24.20 -10.30 7.72
N ASN A 11 -24.49 -9.51 8.75
CA ASN A 11 -24.72 -8.09 8.57
C ASN A 11 -23.35 -7.42 8.33
N LEU A 12 -23.18 -6.80 7.17
CA LEU A 12 -22.00 -6.09 6.75
C LEU A 12 -22.30 -4.60 6.75
N PHE A 13 -21.34 -3.79 7.19
CA PHE A 13 -21.48 -2.36 7.14
C PHE A 13 -21.34 -1.87 5.68
N ASP A 14 -22.32 -1.12 5.23
CA ASP A 14 -22.36 -0.48 3.90
C ASP A 14 -22.08 1.01 4.04
N HIS A 15 -20.88 1.41 3.66
CA HIS A 15 -20.46 2.81 3.70
C HIS A 15 -21.28 3.73 2.77
N ALA A 16 -21.87 3.17 1.73
CA ALA A 16 -22.63 3.90 0.73
C ALA A 16 -24.14 3.96 1.02
N ALA A 17 -24.61 3.21 2.03
CA ALA A 17 -26.02 3.13 2.44
C ALA A 17 -26.99 2.93 1.26
N HIS A 18 -26.64 2.07 0.30
CA HIS A 18 -27.34 1.88 -0.97
C HIS A 18 -28.84 1.58 -0.82
N ASN A 19 -29.26 1.03 0.32
CA ASN A 19 -30.67 0.68 0.60
C ASN A 19 -31.28 1.53 1.72
N GLY A 20 -30.77 2.73 1.97
CA GLY A 20 -31.20 3.55 3.10
C GLY A 20 -30.79 3.01 4.47
N SER A 21 -30.01 1.94 4.52
CA SER A 21 -29.45 1.34 5.73
C SER A 21 -27.93 1.22 5.61
N ASN A 22 -27.24 1.51 6.71
CA ASN A 22 -25.79 1.30 6.79
C ASN A 22 -25.40 -0.17 6.89
N TYR A 23 -26.34 -1.11 6.77
CA TYR A 23 -26.08 -2.55 6.89
C TYR A 23 -26.74 -3.33 5.77
N LEU A 24 -25.95 -4.20 5.16
CA LEU A 24 -26.38 -5.18 4.18
C LEU A 24 -26.19 -6.61 4.72
N LYS A 25 -27.14 -7.48 4.38
CA LYS A 25 -26.99 -8.93 4.63
C LYS A 25 -26.31 -9.57 3.43
N GLY A 26 -25.14 -10.12 3.62
CA GLY A 26 -24.36 -10.71 2.53
C GLY A 26 -23.17 -11.51 3.00
N HIS A 27 -22.35 -11.89 2.04
CA HIS A 27 -21.06 -12.54 2.24
C HIS A 27 -19.95 -11.50 2.09
N CYS A 28 -18.88 -11.70 2.84
CA CYS A 28 -17.66 -10.91 2.68
C CYS A 28 -16.53 -11.83 2.28
N PHE A 29 -15.85 -11.49 1.19
CA PHE A 29 -14.69 -12.22 0.72
C PHE A 29 -13.44 -11.36 0.90
N VAL A 30 -12.33 -12.03 1.19
CA VAL A 30 -10.99 -11.50 1.04
C VAL A 30 -10.43 -12.09 -0.24
N SER A 31 -9.92 -11.24 -1.11
CA SER A 31 -9.38 -11.65 -2.42
C SER A 31 -7.92 -11.26 -2.55
N LEU A 32 -7.18 -12.07 -3.28
CA LEU A 32 -5.78 -11.84 -3.61
C LEU A 32 -5.59 -11.95 -5.12
N MET A 33 -4.85 -11.00 -5.70
CA MET A 33 -4.52 -10.94 -7.11
C MET A 33 -3.01 -10.78 -7.28
N LEU A 34 -2.44 -11.46 -8.25
CA LEU A 34 -1.04 -11.32 -8.64
C LEU A 34 -0.94 -10.48 -9.91
N HIS A 35 -0.05 -9.51 -9.92
CA HIS A 35 0.32 -8.73 -11.09
C HIS A 35 1.72 -9.15 -11.53
N VAL A 36 1.83 -9.78 -12.69
CA VAL A 36 3.09 -10.21 -13.26
C VAL A 36 3.52 -9.19 -14.30
N PRO A 37 4.70 -8.55 -14.15
CA PRO A 37 5.22 -7.64 -15.17
C PRO A 37 5.62 -8.44 -16.42
N LEU A 38 5.13 -8.00 -17.58
CA LEU A 38 5.47 -8.53 -18.88
C LEU A 38 6.18 -7.45 -19.69
N LYS A 39 7.36 -7.77 -20.20
CA LYS A 39 8.09 -6.89 -21.12
C LYS A 39 7.50 -7.02 -22.52
N SER A 40 7.25 -5.89 -23.17
CA SER A 40 6.87 -5.80 -24.59
C SER A 40 7.72 -4.73 -25.28
N ALA A 41 7.65 -4.65 -26.61
CA ALA A 41 8.34 -3.59 -27.37
C ALA A 41 7.91 -2.18 -26.97
N ASP A 42 6.68 -2.03 -26.47
CA ASP A 42 6.11 -0.74 -26.04
C ASP A 42 6.33 -0.42 -24.56
N GLY A 43 7.04 -1.31 -23.80
CA GLY A 43 7.33 -1.13 -22.38
C GLY A 43 6.82 -2.28 -21.51
N ILE A 44 6.58 -1.98 -20.22
CA ILE A 44 6.12 -2.96 -19.25
C ILE A 44 4.59 -2.89 -19.13
N THR A 45 3.95 -4.02 -19.36
CA THR A 45 2.53 -4.25 -19.08
C THR A 45 2.38 -5.22 -17.91
N TYR A 46 1.18 -5.34 -17.33
CA TYR A 46 0.95 -6.22 -16.20
C TYR A 46 -0.17 -7.20 -16.51
N LEU A 47 0.14 -8.50 -16.43
CA LEU A 47 -0.87 -9.55 -16.42
C LEU A 47 -1.44 -9.67 -15.01
N SER A 48 -2.75 -9.49 -14.86
CA SER A 48 -3.45 -9.59 -13.59
C SER A 48 -4.13 -10.95 -13.47
N VAL A 49 -3.72 -11.74 -12.48
CA VAL A 49 -4.22 -13.11 -12.26
C VAL A 49 -4.87 -13.21 -10.88
N PRO A 50 -6.18 -13.48 -10.78
CA PRO A 50 -6.81 -13.78 -9.50
C PRO A 50 -6.22 -15.06 -8.90
N LEU A 51 -5.65 -15.00 -7.69
CA LEU A 51 -5.08 -16.16 -7.01
C LEU A 51 -6.08 -16.86 -6.12
N GLY A 52 -7.10 -16.15 -5.65
CA GLY A 52 -8.15 -16.76 -4.87
C GLY A 52 -9.03 -15.79 -4.11
N TYR A 53 -10.12 -16.36 -3.61
CA TYR A 53 -11.12 -15.68 -2.80
C TYR A 53 -11.40 -16.54 -1.58
N ARG A 54 -11.35 -15.98 -0.37
CA ARG A 54 -11.69 -16.67 0.87
C ARG A 54 -12.91 -16.02 1.52
N LEU A 55 -13.93 -16.83 1.80
CA LEU A 55 -15.13 -16.39 2.48
C LEU A 55 -14.80 -16.11 3.96
N TRP A 56 -15.18 -14.94 4.43
CA TRP A 56 -15.02 -14.58 5.83
C TRP A 56 -16.15 -15.21 6.68
N THR A 57 -15.79 -16.18 7.53
CA THR A 57 -16.70 -16.93 8.41
C THR A 57 -16.77 -16.39 9.83
N ARG A 58 -15.98 -15.36 10.17
CA ARG A 58 -15.77 -14.77 11.51
C ARG A 58 -14.87 -15.57 12.46
N GLU A 59 -14.38 -16.73 12.07
CA GLU A 59 -13.40 -17.50 12.86
C GLU A 59 -12.08 -16.76 13.00
N LEU A 60 -11.66 -16.13 11.93
CA LEU A 60 -10.51 -15.24 11.87
C LEU A 60 -10.96 -13.81 11.53
N SER A 61 -10.16 -12.82 11.90
CA SER A 61 -10.34 -11.49 11.37
C SER A 61 -10.03 -11.46 9.87
N LYS A 62 -10.64 -10.54 9.14
CA LYS A 62 -10.34 -10.35 7.70
C LYS A 62 -8.86 -10.07 7.44
N LEU A 63 -8.17 -9.45 8.41
CA LEU A 63 -6.74 -9.14 8.31
C LEU A 63 -5.88 -10.38 8.47
N GLU A 64 -6.22 -11.27 9.39
CA GLU A 64 -5.54 -12.57 9.56
C GLU A 64 -5.78 -13.43 8.33
N LEU A 65 -7.02 -13.47 7.83
CA LEU A 65 -7.37 -14.20 6.62
C LEU A 65 -6.56 -13.68 5.39
N ALA A 66 -6.42 -12.36 5.26
CA ALA A 66 -5.59 -11.74 4.21
C ALA A 66 -4.11 -12.11 4.39
N ALA A 67 -3.60 -12.04 5.62
CA ALA A 67 -2.21 -12.40 5.91
C ALA A 67 -1.91 -13.87 5.57
N ASP A 68 -2.84 -14.78 5.91
CA ASP A 68 -2.69 -16.20 5.59
C ASP A 68 -2.74 -16.49 4.09
N MET A 69 -3.55 -15.73 3.34
CA MET A 69 -3.54 -15.82 1.88
C MET A 69 -2.19 -15.38 1.31
N VAL A 70 -1.63 -14.29 1.81
CA VAL A 70 -0.31 -13.81 1.36
C VAL A 70 0.77 -14.83 1.72
N ARG A 71 0.79 -15.37 2.95
CA ARG A 71 1.77 -16.40 3.35
C ARG A 71 1.74 -17.61 2.44
N SER A 72 0.54 -18.09 2.06
CA SER A 72 0.42 -19.26 1.18
C SER A 72 1.03 -19.01 -0.21
N VAL A 73 0.96 -17.79 -0.71
CA VAL A 73 1.52 -17.40 -2.01
C VAL A 73 3.02 -17.12 -1.90
N MET A 74 3.47 -16.49 -0.81
CA MET A 74 4.89 -16.17 -0.62
C MET A 74 5.79 -17.40 -0.57
N THR A 75 5.26 -18.57 -0.20
CA THR A 75 5.99 -19.85 -0.28
C THR A 75 6.42 -20.13 -1.71
N GLU A 76 5.52 -19.93 -2.68
CA GLU A 76 5.80 -20.14 -4.12
C GLU A 76 6.65 -19.01 -4.72
N LEU A 77 6.55 -17.80 -4.17
CA LEU A 77 7.28 -16.62 -4.63
C LEU A 77 8.63 -16.42 -3.92
N SER A 78 9.10 -17.40 -3.16
CA SER A 78 10.36 -17.32 -2.40
C SER A 78 11.59 -17.08 -3.28
N SER A 79 11.58 -17.58 -4.53
CA SER A 79 12.66 -17.39 -5.50
C SER A 79 12.60 -16.04 -6.24
N CYS A 80 11.52 -15.29 -6.10
CA CYS A 80 11.41 -13.98 -6.71
C CYS A 80 12.35 -12.99 -6.02
N ARG A 81 13.04 -12.16 -6.81
CA ARG A 81 13.94 -11.12 -6.29
C ARG A 81 13.20 -10.15 -5.37
N GLN A 82 11.98 -9.76 -5.74
CA GLN A 82 11.15 -8.83 -5.00
C GLN A 82 9.67 -9.10 -5.28
N VAL A 83 8.87 -9.06 -4.22
CA VAL A 83 7.41 -9.09 -4.27
C VAL A 83 6.90 -7.83 -3.60
N ILE A 84 5.93 -7.17 -4.19
CA ILE A 84 5.36 -5.94 -3.64
C ILE A 84 3.88 -6.17 -3.34
N LEU A 85 3.51 -6.12 -2.06
CA LEU A 85 2.14 -6.19 -1.61
C LEU A 85 1.47 -4.81 -1.71
N LEU A 86 0.43 -4.72 -2.51
CA LEU A 86 -0.39 -3.52 -2.65
C LEU A 86 -1.66 -3.66 -1.83
N CYS A 87 -1.94 -2.72 -0.93
CA CYS A 87 -3.16 -2.78 -0.13
C CYS A 87 -3.78 -1.42 0.15
N ASP A 88 -5.09 -1.41 0.31
CA ASP A 88 -5.88 -0.24 0.65
C ASP A 88 -5.72 0.16 2.12
N SER A 89 -6.20 1.34 2.47
CA SER A 89 -6.09 1.98 3.79
C SER A 89 -6.70 1.18 4.95
N TRP A 90 -7.50 0.17 4.66
CA TRP A 90 -8.07 -0.71 5.67
C TRP A 90 -7.09 -1.79 6.16
N TYR A 91 -6.18 -2.25 5.28
CA TYR A 91 -5.28 -3.38 5.54
C TYR A 91 -3.99 -3.07 6.32
N PRO A 92 -3.39 -1.85 6.33
CA PRO A 92 -2.11 -1.61 6.98
C PRO A 92 -2.22 -1.67 8.52
N LYS A 93 -2.40 -2.87 9.05
CA LYS A 93 -2.48 -3.19 10.48
C LYS A 93 -1.62 -4.41 10.78
N LYS A 94 -1.27 -4.62 12.06
CA LYS A 94 -0.28 -5.57 12.52
C LYS A 94 -0.26 -6.94 11.81
N PRO A 95 -1.39 -7.65 11.56
CA PRO A 95 -1.34 -8.94 10.87
C PRO A 95 -0.76 -8.85 9.46
N VAL A 96 -1.05 -7.77 8.73
CA VAL A 96 -0.62 -7.58 7.34
C VAL A 96 0.73 -6.87 7.27
N THR A 97 0.94 -5.82 8.08
CA THR A 97 2.23 -5.10 8.09
C THR A 97 3.38 -5.95 8.61
N GLY A 98 3.10 -6.94 9.46
CA GLY A 98 4.07 -7.89 9.99
C GLY A 98 4.71 -8.78 8.91
N LEU A 99 3.99 -9.05 7.82
CA LEU A 99 4.47 -9.89 6.71
C LEU A 99 5.79 -9.39 6.10
N VAL A 100 6.00 -8.09 6.06
CA VAL A 100 7.25 -7.47 5.58
C VAL A 100 8.46 -7.86 6.44
N SER A 101 8.24 -8.28 7.68
CA SER A 101 9.30 -8.79 8.55
C SER A 101 9.41 -10.31 8.53
N GLU A 102 8.39 -11.01 8.01
CA GLU A 102 8.37 -12.46 7.87
C GLU A 102 9.09 -12.92 6.60
N PHE A 103 9.06 -12.10 5.54
CA PHE A 103 9.63 -12.44 4.23
C PHE A 103 10.61 -11.36 3.76
N GLU A 104 11.87 -11.74 3.53
CA GLU A 104 12.95 -10.80 3.17
C GLU A 104 12.73 -10.14 1.80
N ASN A 105 12.08 -10.84 0.87
CA ASN A 105 11.79 -10.36 -0.47
C ASN A 105 10.43 -9.66 -0.60
N LEU A 106 9.68 -9.47 0.51
CA LEU A 106 8.39 -8.82 0.50
C LEU A 106 8.50 -7.36 0.91
N GLU A 107 8.04 -6.48 0.06
CA GLU A 107 7.85 -5.07 0.31
C GLU A 107 6.36 -4.69 0.24
N MET A 108 5.99 -3.56 0.79
CA MET A 108 4.60 -3.11 0.82
C MET A 108 4.45 -1.69 0.31
N ILE A 109 3.44 -1.47 -0.52
CA ILE A 109 2.93 -0.13 -0.85
C ILE A 109 1.47 -0.08 -0.41
N CYS A 110 1.13 0.84 0.47
CA CYS A 110 -0.23 0.95 0.99
C CYS A 110 -0.67 2.41 1.09
N CYS A 111 -1.96 2.64 0.84
CA CYS A 111 -2.60 3.87 1.28
C CYS A 111 -2.82 3.78 2.79
N VAL A 112 -2.66 4.88 3.50
CA VAL A 112 -2.98 4.98 4.92
C VAL A 112 -3.81 6.25 5.16
N ARG A 113 -4.42 6.34 6.33
CA ARG A 113 -5.18 7.54 6.70
C ARG A 113 -4.25 8.74 6.81
N SER A 114 -4.74 9.91 6.44
CA SER A 114 -3.97 11.16 6.50
C SER A 114 -3.59 11.58 7.93
N ASP A 115 -4.28 11.04 8.94
CA ASP A 115 -3.97 11.25 10.36
C ASP A 115 -2.95 10.24 10.92
N THR A 116 -2.39 9.36 10.09
CA THR A 116 -1.33 8.42 10.48
C THR A 116 -0.11 9.17 10.96
N VAL A 117 0.35 8.83 12.17
CA VAL A 117 1.49 9.52 12.79
C VAL A 117 2.79 9.15 12.08
N LEU A 118 3.48 10.16 11.60
CA LEU A 118 4.79 10.09 10.98
C LEU A 118 5.80 10.83 11.86
N TYR A 119 7.03 10.35 11.82
CA TYR A 119 8.16 10.95 12.52
C TYR A 119 9.32 11.17 11.56
N ASP A 120 10.08 12.21 11.79
CA ASP A 120 11.39 12.39 11.18
C ASP A 120 12.36 11.28 11.60
N LEU A 121 13.43 11.12 10.84
CA LEU A 121 14.54 10.26 11.21
C LEU A 121 15.14 10.75 12.53
N PRO A 122 15.70 9.86 13.37
CA PRO A 122 16.39 10.27 14.56
C PRO A 122 17.61 11.11 14.18
N GLY A 123 17.87 12.15 14.94
CA GLY A 123 19.09 12.94 14.81
C GLY A 123 20.34 12.11 15.13
N GLU A 124 21.50 12.68 14.86
CA GLU A 124 22.79 12.06 15.15
C GLU A 124 22.91 11.66 16.65
N ARG A 125 23.65 10.58 16.89
CA ARG A 125 23.91 10.12 18.26
C ARG A 125 24.74 11.16 19.02
N THR A 126 24.19 11.68 20.09
CA THR A 126 24.84 12.71 20.90
C THR A 126 25.97 12.21 21.81
N GLY A 127 26.23 10.89 21.84
CA GLY A 127 27.20 10.29 22.77
C GLY A 127 26.81 10.35 24.26
N ARG A 128 25.69 10.97 24.61
CA ARG A 128 25.23 11.08 26.00
C ARG A 128 24.70 9.75 26.52
N ARG A 129 24.81 9.51 27.83
CA ARG A 129 24.26 8.33 28.50
C ARG A 129 22.73 8.28 28.34
N GLY A 130 22.21 7.14 27.91
CA GLY A 130 20.77 6.92 27.75
C GLY A 130 20.44 6.09 26.51
N ARG A 131 19.18 5.65 26.40
CA ARG A 131 18.69 4.91 25.22
C ARG A 131 18.65 5.85 23.99
N PRO A 132 19.24 5.48 22.86
CA PRO A 132 19.15 6.28 21.64
C PRO A 132 17.69 6.49 21.24
N ARG A 133 17.39 7.66 20.69
CA ARG A 133 16.08 7.95 20.13
C ARG A 133 15.86 7.05 18.90
N ILE A 134 14.68 6.48 18.80
CA ILE A 134 14.29 5.62 17.67
C ILE A 134 13.65 6.41 16.52
N HIS A 135 13.23 7.65 16.75
CA HIS A 135 12.67 8.57 15.75
C HIS A 135 12.93 10.03 16.18
N GLY A 136 12.77 10.95 15.24
CA GLY A 136 12.83 12.40 15.46
C GLY A 136 11.49 12.98 15.91
N SER A 137 11.24 14.22 15.53
CA SER A 137 10.00 14.95 15.81
C SER A 137 8.83 14.39 15.02
N ARG A 138 7.62 14.63 15.51
CA ARG A 138 6.39 14.33 14.76
C ARG A 138 6.32 15.22 13.52
N LEU A 139 5.93 14.63 12.40
CA LEU A 139 5.80 15.28 11.10
C LEU A 139 4.33 15.59 10.80
N GLU A 140 4.08 16.80 10.34
CA GLU A 140 2.80 17.19 9.74
C GLU A 140 2.88 17.01 8.23
N LEU A 141 1.81 16.50 7.58
CA LEU A 141 1.79 16.28 6.12
C LEU A 141 2.01 17.57 5.34
N SER A 142 1.50 18.69 5.85
CA SER A 142 1.69 20.03 5.29
C SER A 142 3.15 20.50 5.26
N SER A 143 4.04 19.92 6.09
CA SER A 143 5.47 20.22 6.08
C SER A 143 6.26 19.52 4.97
N ILE A 144 5.64 18.57 4.27
CA ILE A 144 6.26 17.88 3.15
C ILE A 144 6.16 18.75 1.91
N ILE A 145 7.30 19.04 1.31
CA ILE A 145 7.37 19.85 0.08
C ILE A 145 6.67 19.10 -1.04
N LEU A 146 5.64 19.71 -1.60
CA LEU A 146 4.87 19.17 -2.71
C LEU A 146 5.22 19.93 -3.99
N ASN A 147 5.45 19.19 -5.06
CA ASN A 147 5.67 19.72 -6.40
C ASN A 147 4.57 19.21 -7.32
N LYS A 148 4.23 20.00 -8.35
CA LYS A 148 3.27 19.60 -9.37
C LYS A 148 4.00 19.08 -10.59
N PRO A 149 4.01 17.76 -10.88
CA PRO A 149 4.62 17.25 -12.09
C PRO A 149 3.94 17.82 -13.33
N LYS A 150 4.71 18.03 -14.40
CA LYS A 150 4.17 18.55 -15.67
C LYS A 150 3.08 17.60 -16.20
N GLY A 151 1.89 18.15 -16.45
CA GLY A 151 0.73 17.38 -16.92
C GLY A 151 -0.05 16.62 -15.84
N ALA A 152 0.38 16.65 -14.57
CA ALA A 152 -0.39 16.05 -13.49
C ALA A 152 -1.50 16.97 -12.98
N SER A 153 -2.62 16.38 -12.55
CA SER A 153 -3.75 17.08 -11.94
C SER A 153 -3.60 17.26 -10.43
N TYR A 154 -2.50 16.76 -9.85
CA TYR A 154 -2.24 16.78 -8.40
C TYR A 154 -0.78 17.14 -8.10
N TYR A 155 -0.55 17.60 -6.88
CA TYR A 155 0.76 17.83 -6.31
C TYR A 155 1.23 16.57 -5.60
N MET A 156 2.54 16.37 -5.52
CA MET A 156 3.12 15.23 -4.82
C MET A 156 4.46 15.56 -4.19
N GLY A 157 4.79 14.83 -3.12
CA GLY A 157 6.08 14.88 -2.46
C GLY A 157 6.41 13.53 -1.84
N CYS A 158 7.69 13.33 -1.57
CA CYS A 158 8.19 12.13 -0.91
C CYS A 158 9.16 12.52 0.21
N ARG A 159 9.10 11.77 1.32
CA ARG A 159 10.02 11.93 2.44
C ARG A 159 10.29 10.60 3.12
N LYS A 160 11.54 10.38 3.54
CA LYS A 160 11.91 9.27 4.43
C LYS A 160 11.37 9.55 5.83
N VAL A 161 10.65 8.59 6.40
CA VAL A 161 9.99 8.74 7.70
C VAL A 161 10.07 7.46 8.52
N ILE A 162 9.76 7.58 9.81
CA ILE A 162 9.50 6.46 10.70
C ILE A 162 8.04 6.50 11.13
N THR A 163 7.41 5.35 11.23
CA THR A 163 6.02 5.19 11.66
C THR A 163 5.89 4.03 12.64
N ASN A 164 4.83 4.04 13.44
CA ASN A 164 4.52 2.95 14.36
C ASN A 164 4.08 1.66 13.67
N LEU A 165 3.75 1.71 12.36
CA LEU A 165 3.35 0.52 11.58
C LEU A 165 4.50 -0.48 11.42
N TRP A 166 5.72 0.03 11.25
CA TRP A 166 6.95 -0.77 11.14
C TRP A 166 8.00 -0.21 12.10
N LYS A 167 8.01 -0.70 13.32
CA LYS A 167 8.87 -0.20 14.41
C LYS A 167 10.35 -0.16 13.99
N GLY A 168 10.91 1.05 13.94
CA GLY A 168 12.33 1.28 13.67
C GLY A 168 12.75 1.12 12.20
N ARG A 169 11.85 0.72 11.30
CA ARG A 169 12.12 0.68 9.87
C ARG A 169 11.90 2.08 9.27
N ILE A 170 12.84 2.53 8.46
CA ILE A 170 12.67 3.71 7.62
C ILE A 170 11.77 3.32 6.45
N VAL A 171 10.74 4.12 6.22
CA VAL A 171 9.81 3.96 5.10
C VAL A 171 9.71 5.27 4.32
N HIS A 172 9.24 5.20 3.09
CA HIS A 172 9.03 6.35 2.24
C HIS A 172 7.55 6.75 2.28
N ALA A 173 7.27 7.96 2.76
CA ALA A 173 5.95 8.56 2.73
C ALA A 173 5.79 9.34 1.41
N TYR A 174 4.80 8.97 0.61
CA TYR A 174 4.37 9.70 -0.57
C TYR A 174 3.07 10.42 -0.24
N VAL A 175 3.08 11.72 -0.42
CA VAL A 175 1.92 12.56 -0.18
C VAL A 175 1.45 13.12 -1.50
N THR A 176 0.15 12.98 -1.78
CA THR A 176 -0.48 13.63 -2.91
C THR A 176 -1.56 14.58 -2.42
N ALA A 177 -1.77 15.70 -3.13
CA ALA A 177 -2.83 16.65 -2.85
C ALA A 177 -3.36 17.25 -4.15
N THR A 178 -4.67 17.38 -4.28
CA THR A 178 -5.28 18.12 -5.39
C THR A 178 -5.18 19.62 -5.15
N ASP A 179 -5.23 20.04 -3.89
CA ASP A 179 -5.07 21.41 -3.44
C ASP A 179 -4.26 21.45 -2.14
N PRO A 180 -2.97 21.84 -2.17
CA PRO A 180 -2.13 21.89 -0.97
C PRO A 180 -2.65 22.83 0.13
N GLY A 181 -3.49 23.81 -0.21
CA GLY A 181 -4.13 24.72 0.75
C GLY A 181 -5.29 24.08 1.54
N LYS A 182 -5.75 22.88 1.13
CA LYS A 182 -6.88 22.19 1.77
C LYS A 182 -6.43 20.89 2.45
N PRO A 183 -6.40 20.81 3.79
CA PRO A 183 -5.98 19.61 4.51
C PRO A 183 -6.71 18.34 4.08
N GLY A 184 -8.00 18.42 3.75
CA GLY A 184 -8.80 17.28 3.30
C GLY A 184 -8.44 16.74 1.90
N SER A 185 -7.60 17.44 1.13
CA SER A 185 -7.13 17.00 -0.18
C SER A 185 -5.93 16.05 -0.12
N PHE A 186 -5.29 15.92 1.04
CA PHE A 186 -4.08 15.11 1.21
C PHE A 186 -4.42 13.61 1.24
N ARG A 187 -3.65 12.84 0.49
CA ARG A 187 -3.62 11.38 0.57
C ARG A 187 -2.20 10.94 0.90
N LEU A 188 -2.10 9.97 1.80
CA LEU A 188 -0.82 9.46 2.28
C LEU A 188 -0.65 8.00 1.86
N PHE A 189 0.48 7.72 1.24
CA PHE A 189 0.91 6.38 0.89
C PHE A 189 2.25 6.09 1.55
N LEU A 190 2.44 4.86 1.98
CA LEU A 190 3.69 4.41 2.58
C LEU A 190 4.26 3.28 1.73
N CYS A 191 5.56 3.34 1.49
CA CYS A 191 6.31 2.32 0.79
C CYS A 191 7.46 1.85 1.68
N THR A 192 7.59 0.55 1.89
CA THR A 192 8.69 -0.02 2.69
C THR A 192 9.97 -0.18 1.90
N ALA A 193 9.89 -0.30 0.55
CA ALA A 193 11.04 -0.25 -0.33
C ALA A 193 11.53 1.18 -0.56
N ALA A 194 12.83 1.37 -0.71
CA ALA A 194 13.34 2.61 -1.27
C ALA A 194 13.00 2.69 -2.77
N PRO A 195 12.75 3.89 -3.33
CA PRO A 195 12.41 4.05 -4.74
C PRO A 195 13.45 3.42 -5.69
N GLU A 196 14.72 3.54 -5.32
CA GLU A 196 15.87 2.98 -6.04
C GLU A 196 15.94 1.45 -6.00
N ASP A 197 15.32 0.83 -4.99
CA ASP A 197 15.33 -0.63 -4.78
C ASP A 197 14.14 -1.32 -5.44
N ILE A 198 13.18 -0.58 -5.98
CA ILE A 198 12.05 -1.17 -6.68
C ILE A 198 12.56 -1.71 -8.03
N ALA A 199 12.57 -3.04 -8.15
CA ALA A 199 13.09 -3.76 -9.30
C ALA A 199 12.15 -3.65 -10.51
N VAL A 200 12.11 -2.49 -11.13
CA VAL A 200 11.59 -2.31 -12.49
C VAL A 200 12.81 -2.14 -13.37
N GLU A 201 13.17 -3.15 -14.16
CA GLU A 201 14.26 -2.99 -15.11
C GLU A 201 13.83 -2.03 -16.23
N PRO A 202 14.48 -0.85 -16.35
CA PRO A 202 14.18 0.07 -17.42
C PRO A 202 14.79 -0.43 -18.74
N GLU A 203 14.03 -0.37 -19.82
CA GLU A 203 14.64 -0.34 -21.14
C GLU A 203 15.35 1.01 -21.35
N LYS A 204 16.46 1.02 -22.12
CA LYS A 204 17.31 2.19 -22.31
C LYS A 204 16.59 3.47 -22.78
N GLN A 205 15.42 3.36 -23.44
CA GLN A 205 14.58 4.51 -23.79
C GLN A 205 13.59 4.93 -22.70
N ALA A 206 13.32 4.05 -21.74
CA ALA A 206 12.50 4.34 -20.58
C ALA A 206 13.30 4.97 -19.43
N GLU A 207 14.65 4.95 -19.48
CA GLU A 207 15.52 5.53 -18.44
C GLU A 207 15.18 7.00 -18.18
N GLU A 208 14.90 7.78 -19.22
CA GLU A 208 14.52 9.18 -19.07
C GLU A 208 13.12 9.35 -18.45
N LYS A 209 12.17 8.49 -18.80
CA LYS A 209 10.82 8.48 -18.21
C LYS A 209 10.83 7.89 -16.80
N ILE A 210 11.55 6.80 -16.58
CA ILE A 210 11.64 6.13 -15.26
C ILE A 210 12.50 6.95 -14.31
N CYS A 211 13.59 7.57 -14.76
CA CYS A 211 14.35 8.52 -13.96
C CYS A 211 13.49 9.71 -13.53
N ARG A 212 12.61 10.21 -14.41
CA ARG A 212 11.61 11.22 -14.04
C ARG A 212 10.58 10.68 -13.05
N TYR A 213 10.11 9.44 -13.22
CA TYR A 213 9.20 8.77 -12.27
C TYR A 213 9.86 8.51 -10.93
N ASN A 214 11.11 8.04 -10.90
CA ASN A 214 11.86 7.80 -9.67
C ASN A 214 12.25 9.10 -8.96
N THR A 215 12.70 10.12 -9.71
CA THR A 215 13.05 11.43 -9.15
C THR A 215 11.86 12.09 -8.45
N TRP A 216 10.62 11.83 -8.94
CA TRP A 216 9.39 12.38 -8.37
C TRP A 216 8.62 11.39 -7.49
N GLY A 217 9.15 10.19 -7.24
CA GLY A 217 8.44 9.18 -6.46
C GLY A 217 7.16 8.66 -7.12
N MET A 218 7.03 8.80 -8.45
CA MET A 218 5.80 8.38 -9.15
C MET A 218 5.70 6.87 -9.32
N LEU A 219 6.82 6.13 -9.34
CA LEU A 219 6.80 4.68 -9.55
C LEU A 219 5.98 3.93 -8.49
N PRO A 220 6.16 4.15 -7.18
CA PRO A 220 5.33 3.49 -6.18
C PRO A 220 3.83 3.82 -6.31
N LEU A 221 3.49 5.05 -6.68
CA LEU A 221 2.08 5.43 -6.91
C LEU A 221 1.52 4.80 -8.18
N GLY A 222 2.33 4.69 -9.22
CA GLY A 222 1.98 3.96 -10.45
C GLY A 222 1.72 2.48 -10.17
N LEU A 223 2.60 1.81 -9.42
CA LEU A 223 2.39 0.42 -8.98
C LEU A 223 1.14 0.29 -8.10
N PHE A 224 0.92 1.22 -7.18
CA PHE A 224 -0.27 1.20 -6.33
C PHE A 224 -1.58 1.26 -7.15
N SER A 225 -1.56 1.90 -8.32
CA SER A 225 -2.75 1.97 -9.19
C SER A 225 -3.20 0.59 -9.70
N LEU A 226 -2.31 -0.39 -9.80
CA LEU A 226 -2.66 -1.77 -10.18
C LEU A 226 -3.65 -2.42 -9.21
N ARG A 227 -3.72 -1.94 -7.97
CA ARG A 227 -4.70 -2.40 -6.98
C ARG A 227 -6.15 -2.34 -7.50
N TRP A 228 -6.47 -1.38 -8.37
CA TRP A 228 -7.81 -1.25 -8.94
C TRP A 228 -8.22 -2.44 -9.81
N ASN A 229 -7.28 -3.20 -10.36
CA ASN A 229 -7.58 -4.35 -11.20
C ASN A 229 -8.33 -5.45 -10.42
N ILE A 230 -8.16 -5.52 -9.09
CA ILE A 230 -8.92 -6.46 -8.27
C ILE A 230 -10.41 -6.13 -8.25
N GLU A 231 -10.77 -4.84 -8.28
CA GLU A 231 -12.16 -4.40 -8.30
C GLU A 231 -12.84 -4.72 -9.63
N THR A 232 -12.10 -4.62 -10.74
CA THR A 232 -12.61 -4.97 -12.08
C THR A 232 -12.68 -6.48 -12.31
N SER A 233 -12.00 -7.30 -11.52
CA SER A 233 -12.05 -8.78 -11.64
C SER A 233 -13.35 -9.39 -11.14
N TYR A 234 -14.24 -8.61 -10.54
CA TYR A 234 -15.57 -9.06 -10.09
C TYR A 234 -16.65 -8.91 -11.17
N TYR A 235 -16.33 -8.34 -12.30
CA TYR A 235 -17.18 -8.17 -13.47
C TYR A 235 -16.71 -9.08 -14.61
#